data_b12e91d13314ec3922d90c29db1974f9
#
_entry.id   b12e91d13314ec3922d90c29db1974f9
#
_cell.length_a   1.000
_cell.length_b   1.000
_cell.length_c   1.000
_cell.angle_alpha   90.00
_cell.angle_beta   90.00
_cell.angle_gamma   90.00
#
_symmetry.space_group_name_H-M   'P 1'
#
loop_
_entity.id
_entity.type
_entity.pdbx_description
1 polymer ?
#
loop_
_entity_poly.entity_id
_entity_poly.type
_entity_poly.pdbx_seq_one_letter_code
_entity_poly.pdbx_strand_id
1 'polypeptide(L)'
;MYSYTEITTFRRCPRKYYYSRVLNLEPVQTGWRIDFGSWMDELLNAHYRGEDWAVKQAELTEQWEAEVLPFTDDEELLEVPGLADAVMHRYLERYPDSEWEVLHVQDSFRINGIGVTPDLVVRDTRTGKIWVVDHKTSSRIPDEWDLMADTQHLLYVAAMRSIYGKDEVAGIIFNYIRSKLPVQPRLNKTIKKELGHPDIYDVRRIDTDYDTLARFAAENGVPPYDALNERLAQLREVDPFFRRLPLLTPQVSCDIALEEARETALNMDVAEGLLEAGYQPFPRTVLGPAAGVASCNACPFKELCQAELFGLDTTSAMMLYKEREPLDREYKEVSTLA
;
A
#
# COMPACT_ATOMS: atom_id res chain seq x y z
N MET A 1 21.78 -5.92 -10.15
CA MET A 1 21.23 -4.69 -9.56
C MET A 1 19.81 -4.98 -9.11
N TYR A 2 19.42 -4.58 -7.89
CA TYR A 2 18.16 -5.00 -7.29
C TYR A 2 17.34 -3.81 -6.79
N SER A 3 16.02 -3.87 -6.98
CA SER A 3 15.09 -2.96 -6.35
C SER A 3 14.86 -3.34 -4.89
N TYR A 4 14.34 -2.41 -4.10
CA TYR A 4 13.94 -2.69 -2.71
C TYR A 4 12.95 -3.87 -2.62
N THR A 5 11.98 -3.94 -3.55
CA THR A 5 11.00 -5.03 -3.58
C THR A 5 11.66 -6.40 -3.81
N GLU A 6 12.69 -6.46 -4.63
CA GLU A 6 13.47 -7.69 -4.86
C GLU A 6 14.22 -8.10 -3.61
N ILE A 7 14.91 -7.16 -2.97
CA ILE A 7 15.64 -7.38 -1.72
C ILE A 7 14.73 -7.93 -0.63
N THR A 8 13.57 -7.31 -0.42
CA THR A 8 12.62 -7.75 0.61
C THR A 8 11.95 -9.07 0.26
N THR A 9 11.69 -9.32 -1.02
CA THR A 9 11.15 -10.61 -1.47
C THR A 9 12.16 -11.73 -1.20
N PHE A 10 13.44 -11.52 -1.53
CA PHE A 10 14.51 -12.48 -1.26
C PHE A 10 14.67 -12.74 0.24
N ARG A 11 14.71 -11.70 1.07
CA ARG A 11 14.78 -11.82 2.55
C ARG A 11 13.62 -12.63 3.12
N ARG A 12 12.40 -12.39 2.63
CA ARG A 12 11.19 -13.10 3.10
C ARG A 12 11.19 -14.57 2.66
N CYS A 13 11.49 -14.83 1.42
CA CYS A 13 11.55 -16.18 0.88
C CYS A 13 12.35 -16.21 -0.43
N PRO A 14 13.60 -16.73 -0.42
CA PRO A 14 14.39 -16.86 -1.64
C PRO A 14 13.66 -17.64 -2.74
N ARG A 15 12.86 -18.68 -2.40
CA ARG A 15 12.05 -19.41 -3.39
C ARG A 15 10.99 -18.53 -4.07
N LYS A 16 10.33 -17.61 -3.33
CA LYS A 16 9.41 -16.65 -3.92
C LYS A 16 10.13 -15.69 -4.86
N TYR A 17 11.32 -15.23 -4.48
CA TYR A 17 12.18 -14.41 -5.34
C TYR A 17 12.51 -15.16 -6.63
N TYR A 18 12.93 -16.43 -6.54
CA TYR A 18 13.22 -17.27 -7.70
C TYR A 18 12.04 -17.33 -8.69
N TYR A 19 10.83 -17.61 -8.23
CA TYR A 19 9.65 -17.63 -9.11
C TYR A 19 9.35 -16.28 -9.73
N SER A 20 9.32 -15.24 -8.91
CA SER A 20 8.85 -13.91 -9.35
C SER A 20 9.86 -13.10 -10.13
N ARG A 21 11.17 -13.38 -9.98
CA ARG A 21 12.23 -12.55 -10.57
C ARG A 21 13.18 -13.34 -11.47
N VAL A 22 13.61 -14.53 -11.03
CA VAL A 22 14.50 -15.36 -11.85
C VAL A 22 13.72 -16.06 -12.95
N LEU A 23 12.58 -16.67 -12.62
CA LEU A 23 11.66 -17.24 -13.62
C LEU A 23 10.70 -16.22 -14.24
N ASN A 24 10.72 -14.98 -13.76
CA ASN A 24 9.92 -13.86 -14.24
C ASN A 24 8.40 -14.15 -14.29
N LEU A 25 7.89 -14.88 -13.28
CA LEU A 25 6.48 -15.27 -13.21
C LEU A 25 5.66 -14.26 -12.39
N GLU A 26 4.42 -14.04 -12.83
CA GLU A 26 3.38 -13.38 -12.04
C GLU A 26 2.05 -14.15 -12.13
N PRO A 27 1.19 -14.09 -11.10
CA PRO A 27 -0.13 -14.70 -11.16
C PRO A 27 -0.97 -14.13 -12.30
N VAL A 28 -1.74 -14.99 -12.98
CA VAL A 28 -2.72 -14.56 -13.99
C VAL A 28 -3.85 -13.74 -13.35
N GLN A 29 -4.22 -14.09 -12.12
CA GLN A 29 -5.23 -13.38 -11.34
C GLN A 29 -4.64 -12.91 -10.02
N THR A 30 -4.93 -11.67 -9.66
CA THR A 30 -4.62 -11.08 -8.36
C THR A 30 -5.89 -10.98 -7.52
N GLY A 31 -5.77 -10.74 -6.23
CA GLY A 31 -6.95 -10.52 -5.39
C GLY A 31 -7.37 -9.06 -5.40
N TRP A 32 -8.66 -8.78 -5.29
CA TRP A 32 -9.25 -7.44 -5.37
C TRP A 32 -8.54 -6.36 -4.54
N ARG A 33 -7.94 -6.73 -3.40
CA ARG A 33 -7.18 -5.76 -2.56
C ARG A 33 -5.90 -5.27 -3.22
N ILE A 34 -5.24 -6.14 -3.97
CA ILE A 34 -4.03 -5.78 -4.73
C ILE A 34 -4.43 -4.88 -5.89
N ASP A 35 -5.50 -5.25 -6.58
CA ASP A 35 -6.01 -4.50 -7.72
C ASP A 35 -6.54 -3.13 -7.30
N PHE A 36 -7.30 -3.05 -6.19
CA PHE A 36 -7.71 -1.78 -5.61
C PHE A 36 -6.51 -0.91 -5.22
N GLY A 37 -5.45 -1.50 -4.64
CA GLY A 37 -4.21 -0.81 -4.30
C GLY A 37 -3.55 -0.19 -5.53
N SER A 38 -3.34 -1.00 -6.57
CA SER A 38 -2.77 -0.54 -7.84
C SER A 38 -3.62 0.53 -8.52
N TRP A 39 -4.94 0.40 -8.46
CA TRP A 39 -5.87 1.39 -8.98
C TRP A 39 -5.75 2.74 -8.27
N MET A 40 -5.76 2.71 -6.93
CA MET A 40 -5.58 3.93 -6.13
C MET A 40 -4.23 4.59 -6.37
N ASP A 41 -3.16 3.81 -6.55
CA ASP A 41 -1.83 4.34 -6.88
C ASP A 41 -1.86 5.09 -8.22
N GLU A 42 -2.51 4.55 -9.26
CA GLU A 42 -2.64 5.21 -10.56
C GLU A 42 -3.44 6.53 -10.46
N LEU A 43 -4.56 6.54 -9.72
CA LEU A 43 -5.37 7.75 -9.54
C LEU A 43 -4.63 8.83 -8.76
N LEU A 44 -3.94 8.45 -7.67
CA LEU A 44 -3.14 9.38 -6.88
C LEU A 44 -1.97 9.93 -7.69
N ASN A 45 -1.30 9.09 -8.48
CA ASN A 45 -0.22 9.51 -9.36
C ASN A 45 -0.70 10.53 -10.39
N ALA A 46 -1.83 10.29 -11.06
CA ALA A 46 -2.43 11.24 -11.99
C ALA A 46 -2.73 12.58 -11.29
N HIS A 47 -3.40 12.52 -10.14
CA HIS A 47 -3.72 13.70 -9.35
C HIS A 47 -2.47 14.53 -8.97
N TYR A 48 -1.43 13.90 -8.41
CA TYR A 48 -0.23 14.60 -7.97
C TYR A 48 0.68 15.04 -9.11
N ARG A 49 0.53 14.49 -10.32
CA ARG A 49 1.13 15.03 -11.56
C ARG A 49 0.39 16.23 -12.12
N GLY A 50 -0.77 16.59 -11.55
CA GLY A 50 -1.66 17.63 -12.07
C GLY A 50 -2.45 17.20 -13.30
N GLU A 51 -2.55 15.90 -13.54
CA GLU A 51 -3.39 15.28 -14.56
C GLU A 51 -4.83 15.14 -14.05
N ASP A 52 -5.79 15.01 -14.97
CA ASP A 52 -7.18 14.75 -14.58
C ASP A 52 -7.35 13.27 -14.20
N TRP A 53 -7.42 13.02 -12.91
CA TRP A 53 -7.60 11.67 -12.37
C TRP A 53 -8.91 11.01 -12.82
N ALA A 54 -9.96 11.79 -13.16
CA ALA A 54 -11.22 11.23 -13.66
C ALA A 54 -11.06 10.64 -15.07
N VAL A 55 -10.19 11.23 -15.89
CA VAL A 55 -9.80 10.65 -17.17
C VAL A 55 -9.05 9.33 -16.95
N LYS A 56 -8.10 9.31 -16.01
CA LYS A 56 -7.38 8.08 -15.63
C LYS A 56 -8.33 7.00 -15.09
N GLN A 57 -9.31 7.37 -14.28
CA GLN A 57 -10.36 6.46 -13.79
C GLN A 57 -11.14 5.84 -14.94
N ALA A 58 -11.52 6.63 -15.95
CA ALA A 58 -12.25 6.14 -17.11
C ALA A 58 -11.40 5.16 -17.93
N GLU A 59 -10.12 5.47 -18.18
CA GLU A 59 -9.18 4.59 -18.90
C GLU A 59 -9.03 3.24 -18.18
N LEU A 60 -8.80 3.26 -16.85
CA LEU A 60 -8.66 2.05 -16.04
C LEU A 60 -9.95 1.23 -16.02
N THR A 61 -11.11 1.89 -16.01
CA THR A 61 -12.41 1.21 -16.06
C THR A 61 -12.61 0.51 -17.41
N GLU A 62 -12.31 1.15 -18.52
CA GLU A 62 -12.42 0.55 -19.87
C GLU A 62 -11.50 -0.68 -20.01
N GLN A 63 -10.26 -0.54 -19.52
CA GLN A 63 -9.32 -1.67 -19.51
C GLN A 63 -9.83 -2.83 -18.64
N TRP A 64 -10.35 -2.54 -17.45
CA TRP A 64 -10.90 -3.53 -16.54
C TRP A 64 -12.10 -4.27 -17.10
N GLU A 65 -12.99 -3.55 -17.76
CA GLU A 65 -14.15 -4.11 -18.46
C GLU A 65 -13.74 -5.07 -19.59
N ALA A 66 -12.64 -4.77 -20.27
CA ALA A 66 -12.13 -5.62 -21.35
C ALA A 66 -11.34 -6.83 -20.86
N GLU A 67 -10.51 -6.67 -19.82
CA GLU A 67 -9.50 -7.66 -19.43
C GLU A 67 -9.90 -8.52 -18.22
N VAL A 68 -10.76 -8.02 -17.35
CA VAL A 68 -11.10 -8.69 -16.06
C VAL A 68 -12.54 -9.17 -16.03
N LEU A 69 -13.51 -8.31 -16.35
CA LEU A 69 -14.93 -8.65 -16.24
C LEU A 69 -15.36 -9.91 -17.01
N PRO A 70 -14.85 -10.20 -18.23
CA PRO A 70 -15.26 -11.41 -18.95
C PRO A 70 -14.80 -12.72 -18.32
N PHE A 71 -13.85 -12.65 -17.37
CA PHE A 71 -13.17 -13.81 -16.81
C PHE A 71 -13.41 -14.01 -15.31
N THR A 72 -14.25 -13.18 -14.69
CA THR A 72 -14.52 -13.28 -13.25
C THR A 72 -16.00 -13.09 -12.96
N ASP A 73 -16.49 -13.83 -11.96
CA ASP A 73 -17.78 -13.66 -11.30
C ASP A 73 -17.61 -13.28 -9.81
N ASP A 74 -16.38 -12.93 -9.41
CA ASP A 74 -16.05 -12.46 -8.07
C ASP A 74 -16.62 -11.05 -7.84
N GLU A 75 -17.66 -10.97 -6.99
CA GLU A 75 -18.34 -9.71 -6.67
C GLU A 75 -17.38 -8.63 -6.13
N GLU A 76 -16.37 -9.02 -5.34
CA GLU A 76 -15.39 -8.07 -4.80
C GLU A 76 -14.53 -7.47 -5.91
N LEU A 77 -14.17 -8.24 -6.95
CA LEU A 77 -13.45 -7.72 -8.11
C LEU A 77 -14.33 -6.82 -8.97
N LEU A 78 -15.61 -7.15 -9.16
CA LEU A 78 -16.55 -6.34 -9.94
C LEU A 78 -16.75 -4.93 -9.33
N GLU A 79 -16.61 -4.78 -8.02
CA GLU A 79 -16.81 -3.52 -7.31
C GLU A 79 -15.57 -2.60 -7.29
N VAL A 80 -14.38 -3.08 -7.69
CA VAL A 80 -13.11 -2.32 -7.59
C VAL A 80 -13.18 -0.95 -8.28
N PRO A 81 -13.65 -0.79 -9.53
CA PRO A 81 -13.71 0.52 -10.18
C PRO A 81 -14.57 1.53 -9.43
N GLY A 82 -15.78 1.13 -9.03
CA GLY A 82 -16.71 2.00 -8.31
C GLY A 82 -16.23 2.34 -6.89
N LEU A 83 -15.58 1.39 -6.22
CA LEU A 83 -14.98 1.63 -4.91
C LEU A 83 -13.82 2.63 -5.00
N ALA A 84 -12.94 2.49 -5.98
CA ALA A 84 -11.79 3.37 -6.17
C ALA A 84 -12.24 4.81 -6.49
N ASP A 85 -13.21 4.98 -7.39
CA ASP A 85 -13.81 6.28 -7.70
C ASP A 85 -14.38 6.96 -6.46
N ALA A 86 -15.22 6.27 -5.71
CA ALA A 86 -15.84 6.81 -4.51
C ALA A 86 -14.82 7.13 -3.39
N VAL A 87 -13.78 6.31 -3.24
CA VAL A 87 -12.70 6.56 -2.27
C VAL A 87 -11.85 7.75 -2.69
N MET A 88 -11.54 7.89 -3.98
CA MET A 88 -10.75 9.02 -4.50
C MET A 88 -11.47 10.35 -4.31
N HIS A 89 -12.76 10.43 -4.61
CA HIS A 89 -13.56 11.63 -4.33
C HIS A 89 -13.48 12.05 -2.86
N ARG A 90 -13.68 11.10 -1.93
CA ARG A 90 -13.60 11.36 -0.48
C ARG A 90 -12.19 11.75 -0.03
N TYR A 91 -11.16 11.16 -0.64
CA TYR A 91 -9.77 11.50 -0.36
C TYR A 91 -9.49 12.97 -0.70
N LEU A 92 -9.94 13.44 -1.86
CA LEU A 92 -9.74 14.82 -2.31
C LEU A 92 -10.53 15.83 -1.46
N GLU A 93 -11.75 15.47 -1.03
CA GLU A 93 -12.51 16.28 -0.07
C GLU A 93 -11.78 16.41 1.27
N ARG A 94 -11.16 15.32 1.74
CA ARG A 94 -10.44 15.28 3.01
C ARG A 94 -9.11 16.01 2.98
N TYR A 95 -8.43 16.00 1.85
CA TYR A 95 -7.08 16.57 1.67
C TYR A 95 -7.04 17.52 0.47
N PRO A 96 -7.52 18.75 0.63
CA PRO A 96 -7.27 19.78 -0.37
C PRO A 96 -5.78 20.14 -0.33
N ASP A 97 -5.05 19.84 -1.42
CA ASP A 97 -3.57 19.78 -1.48
C ASP A 97 -2.84 21.13 -1.50
N SER A 98 -3.38 22.15 -0.89
CA SER A 98 -2.81 23.48 -0.86
C SER A 98 -1.53 23.63 -0.01
N GLU A 99 -1.16 22.61 0.79
CA GLU A 99 -0.02 22.67 1.70
C GLU A 99 1.26 21.99 1.15
N TRP A 100 1.19 21.34 -0.01
CA TRP A 100 2.29 20.58 -0.58
C TRP A 100 2.74 21.10 -1.93
N GLU A 101 4.04 21.36 -2.06
CA GLU A 101 4.73 21.49 -3.34
C GLU A 101 5.22 20.10 -3.76
N VAL A 102 4.70 19.56 -4.86
CA VAL A 102 5.09 18.24 -5.38
C VAL A 102 6.45 18.34 -6.05
N LEU A 103 7.40 17.52 -5.62
CA LEU A 103 8.75 17.45 -6.17
C LEU A 103 8.95 16.25 -7.09
N HIS A 104 8.44 15.06 -6.71
CA HIS A 104 8.53 13.83 -7.48
C HIS A 104 7.26 13.00 -7.31
N VAL A 105 6.83 12.34 -8.40
CA VAL A 105 5.73 11.37 -8.40
C VAL A 105 6.22 10.10 -9.10
N GLN A 106 6.41 9.01 -8.36
CA GLN A 106 6.88 7.70 -8.87
C GLN A 106 8.22 7.77 -9.63
N ASP A 107 9.03 8.78 -9.34
CA ASP A 107 10.39 8.86 -9.90
C ASP A 107 11.28 7.76 -9.30
N SER A 108 12.04 7.10 -10.15
CA SER A 108 12.95 6.04 -9.74
C SER A 108 14.36 6.54 -9.53
N PHE A 109 14.96 6.20 -8.39
CA PHE A 109 16.29 6.60 -7.99
C PHE A 109 17.15 5.38 -7.68
N ARG A 110 18.48 5.54 -7.84
CA ARG A 110 19.43 4.52 -7.47
C ARG A 110 20.41 5.05 -6.44
N ILE A 111 20.41 4.42 -5.27
CA ILE A 111 21.33 4.74 -4.18
C ILE A 111 22.19 3.50 -3.85
N ASN A 112 23.51 3.61 -3.94
CA ASN A 112 24.44 2.50 -3.67
C ASN A 112 24.09 1.19 -4.45
N GLY A 113 23.63 1.31 -5.69
CA GLY A 113 23.24 0.18 -6.53
C GLY A 113 21.84 -0.39 -6.23
N ILE A 114 21.12 0.18 -5.28
CA ILE A 114 19.75 -0.24 -4.90
C ILE A 114 18.74 0.71 -5.53
N GLY A 115 17.80 0.15 -6.28
CA GLY A 115 16.70 0.89 -6.88
C GLY A 115 15.58 1.16 -5.89
N VAL A 116 15.13 2.42 -5.79
CA VAL A 116 14.01 2.87 -4.97
C VAL A 116 13.09 3.77 -5.79
N THR A 117 11.79 3.64 -5.56
CA THR A 117 10.77 4.44 -6.23
C THR A 117 9.75 4.90 -5.19
N PRO A 118 9.97 6.06 -4.54
CA PRO A 118 8.97 6.64 -3.64
C PRO A 118 7.70 6.98 -4.42
N ASP A 119 6.53 6.78 -3.82
CA ASP A 119 5.26 7.11 -4.48
C ASP A 119 5.16 8.61 -4.74
N LEU A 120 5.52 9.42 -3.72
CA LEU A 120 5.46 10.87 -3.82
C LEU A 120 6.56 11.51 -2.95
N VAL A 121 7.13 12.60 -3.42
CA VAL A 121 8.03 13.46 -2.62
C VAL A 121 7.50 14.89 -2.67
N VAL A 122 7.31 15.48 -1.50
CA VAL A 122 6.71 16.81 -1.37
C VAL A 122 7.53 17.72 -0.47
N ARG A 123 7.42 19.02 -0.72
CA ARG A 123 7.83 20.05 0.23
C ARG A 123 6.59 20.60 0.94
N ASP A 124 6.57 20.52 2.25
CA ASP A 124 5.55 21.19 3.08
C ASP A 124 5.79 22.71 2.98
N THR A 125 4.86 23.44 2.39
CA THR A 125 4.99 24.87 2.12
C THR A 125 5.04 25.72 3.39
N ARG A 126 4.53 25.20 4.51
CA ARG A 126 4.48 25.86 5.80
C ARG A 126 5.79 25.74 6.57
N THR A 127 6.45 24.58 6.50
CA THR A 127 7.72 24.31 7.23
C THR A 127 8.95 24.39 6.35
N GLY A 128 8.80 24.33 5.03
CA GLY A 128 9.87 24.21 4.04
C GLY A 128 10.54 22.83 4.00
N LYS A 129 10.16 21.90 4.89
CA LYS A 129 10.77 20.57 4.96
C LYS A 129 10.23 19.65 3.87
N ILE A 130 11.11 18.77 3.40
CA ILE A 130 10.79 17.73 2.43
C ILE A 130 10.37 16.47 3.15
N TRP A 131 9.32 15.86 2.63
CA TRP A 131 8.79 14.59 3.10
C TRP A 131 8.69 13.61 1.94
N VAL A 132 9.05 12.37 2.20
CA VAL A 132 8.61 11.25 1.36
C VAL A 132 7.18 10.92 1.76
N VAL A 133 6.33 10.59 0.80
CA VAL A 133 4.98 10.11 1.07
C VAL A 133 4.86 8.72 0.46
N ASP A 134 4.33 7.80 1.23
CA ASP A 134 4.10 6.42 0.83
C ASP A 134 2.61 6.09 1.00
N HIS A 135 1.94 5.79 -0.10
CA HIS A 135 0.52 5.50 -0.14
C HIS A 135 0.27 4.04 0.25
N LYS A 136 -0.59 3.82 1.23
CA LYS A 136 -0.93 2.47 1.69
C LYS A 136 -2.44 2.27 1.70
N THR A 137 -2.91 1.35 0.87
CA THR A 137 -4.29 0.88 0.93
C THR A 137 -4.41 -0.28 1.92
N SER A 138 -5.39 -0.22 2.81
CA SER A 138 -5.56 -1.24 3.83
C SER A 138 -7.01 -1.34 4.29
N SER A 139 -7.44 -2.53 4.71
CA SER A 139 -8.72 -2.71 5.39
C SER A 139 -8.75 -2.07 6.78
N ARG A 140 -7.59 -1.84 7.39
CA ARG A 140 -7.41 -1.26 8.73
C ARG A 140 -6.11 -0.48 8.79
N ILE A 141 -6.14 0.71 9.38
CA ILE A 141 -4.94 1.51 9.61
C ILE A 141 -4.13 0.87 10.75
N PRO A 142 -2.86 0.52 10.54
CA PRO A 142 -2.00 -0.08 11.55
C PRO A 142 -1.66 0.91 12.67
N ASP A 143 -1.09 0.41 13.76
CA ASP A 143 -0.55 1.25 14.81
C ASP A 143 0.86 1.78 14.46
N GLU A 144 1.34 2.72 15.27
CA GLU A 144 2.60 3.43 15.01
C GLU A 144 3.83 2.50 15.05
N TRP A 145 3.80 1.45 15.87
CA TRP A 145 4.90 0.50 15.97
C TRP A 145 5.07 -0.34 14.69
N ASP A 146 3.96 -0.77 14.10
CA ASP A 146 3.97 -1.52 12.84
C ASP A 146 4.59 -0.68 11.70
N LEU A 147 4.40 0.66 11.74
CA LEU A 147 4.97 1.58 10.75
C LEU A 147 6.49 1.69 10.87
N MET A 148 7.01 1.72 12.09
CA MET A 148 8.46 1.80 12.34
C MET A 148 9.21 0.56 11.86
N ALA A 149 8.54 -0.59 11.81
CA ALA A 149 9.11 -1.86 11.37
C ALA A 149 9.25 -1.97 9.84
N ASP A 150 8.59 -1.11 9.07
CA ASP A 150 8.74 -1.08 7.61
C ASP A 150 10.05 -0.39 7.22
N THR A 151 11.02 -1.15 6.71
CA THR A 151 12.32 -0.62 6.29
C THR A 151 12.31 0.04 4.91
N GLN A 152 11.20 -0.04 4.15
CA GLN A 152 11.09 0.57 2.82
C GLN A 152 11.32 2.09 2.86
N HIS A 153 10.66 2.74 3.80
CA HIS A 153 10.74 4.18 3.94
C HIS A 153 12.14 4.68 4.29
N LEU A 154 12.97 3.87 4.98
CA LEU A 154 14.33 4.25 5.34
C LEU A 154 15.21 4.46 4.10
N LEU A 155 15.07 3.58 3.10
CA LEU A 155 15.80 3.70 1.83
C LEU A 155 15.29 4.87 0.98
N TYR A 156 13.98 5.13 1.00
CA TYR A 156 13.41 6.28 0.31
C TYR A 156 13.92 7.60 0.91
N VAL A 157 13.89 7.71 2.23
CA VAL A 157 14.42 8.89 2.92
C VAL A 157 15.93 9.05 2.71
N ALA A 158 16.69 7.94 2.72
CA ALA A 158 18.14 7.97 2.43
C ALA A 158 18.42 8.52 1.03
N ALA A 159 17.68 8.07 0.02
CA ALA A 159 17.83 8.56 -1.36
C ALA A 159 17.51 10.06 -1.45
N MET A 160 16.41 10.51 -0.85
CA MET A 160 16.04 11.93 -0.85
C MET A 160 17.05 12.81 -0.08
N ARG A 161 17.58 12.32 1.04
CA ARG A 161 18.64 13.01 1.77
C ARG A 161 19.93 13.17 0.97
N SER A 162 20.23 12.22 0.12
CA SER A 162 21.38 12.30 -0.77
C SER A 162 21.19 13.33 -1.89
N ILE A 163 19.96 13.64 -2.26
CA ILE A 163 19.61 14.65 -3.27
C ILE A 163 19.51 16.06 -2.65
N TYR A 164 18.78 16.18 -1.56
CA TYR A 164 18.37 17.45 -1.00
C TYR A 164 19.16 17.89 0.24
N GLY A 165 19.90 16.96 0.86
CA GLY A 165 20.58 17.18 2.12
C GLY A 165 19.85 16.62 3.34
N LYS A 166 20.64 16.25 4.36
CA LYS A 166 20.14 15.57 5.57
C LYS A 166 19.14 16.42 6.37
N ASP A 167 19.39 17.73 6.41
CA ASP A 167 18.60 18.67 7.22
C ASP A 167 17.31 19.11 6.51
N GLU A 168 17.23 18.96 5.19
CA GLU A 168 16.05 19.32 4.40
C GLU A 168 14.96 18.26 4.46
N VAL A 169 15.34 16.98 4.50
CA VAL A 169 14.40 15.84 4.47
C VAL A 169 14.09 15.38 5.88
N ALA A 170 12.87 15.64 6.33
CA ALA A 170 12.41 15.33 7.69
C ALA A 170 12.21 13.83 7.92
N GLY A 171 11.58 13.15 6.97
CA GLY A 171 11.22 11.74 7.10
C GLY A 171 10.15 11.32 6.10
N ILE A 172 9.25 10.46 6.55
CA ILE A 172 8.16 9.93 5.74
C ILE A 172 6.79 10.33 6.30
N ILE A 173 5.81 10.44 5.42
CA ILE A 173 4.39 10.48 5.73
C ILE A 173 3.76 9.20 5.16
N PHE A 174 3.30 8.30 6.03
CA PHE A 174 2.46 7.19 5.59
C PHE A 174 1.05 7.71 5.34
N ASN A 175 0.61 7.64 4.09
CA ASN A 175 -0.71 8.07 3.67
C ASN A 175 -1.64 6.87 3.56
N TYR A 176 -2.34 6.55 4.66
CA TYR A 176 -3.25 5.41 4.73
C TYR A 176 -4.63 5.75 4.19
N ILE A 177 -5.11 4.88 3.30
CA ILE A 177 -6.41 4.92 2.66
C ILE A 177 -7.10 3.57 2.90
N ARG A 178 -8.28 3.57 3.53
CA ARG A 178 -9.01 2.32 3.72
C ARG A 178 -9.67 1.85 2.43
N SER A 179 -9.49 0.56 2.14
CA SER A 179 -10.09 -0.09 0.98
C SER A 179 -11.58 -0.44 1.21
N LYS A 180 -12.35 0.54 1.70
CA LYS A 180 -13.81 0.43 1.89
C LYS A 180 -14.43 1.80 2.16
N LEU A 181 -15.72 1.91 1.93
CA LEU A 181 -16.51 3.09 2.26
C LEU A 181 -17.06 3.03 3.70
N PRO A 182 -17.36 4.19 4.31
CA PRO A 182 -18.06 4.28 5.58
C PRO A 182 -19.43 3.57 5.50
N VAL A 183 -19.73 2.81 6.55
CA VAL A 183 -21.04 2.17 6.68
C VAL A 183 -22.11 3.25 6.89
N GLN A 184 -23.18 3.18 6.10
CA GLN A 184 -24.32 4.09 6.24
C GLN A 184 -25.06 3.78 7.56
N PRO A 185 -25.25 4.79 8.42
CA PRO A 185 -25.99 4.60 9.66
C PRO A 185 -27.45 4.23 9.40
N ARG A 186 -28.11 3.66 10.40
CA ARG A 186 -29.54 3.39 10.38
C ARG A 186 -30.16 3.68 11.74
N LEU A 187 -31.45 4.04 11.77
CA LEU A 187 -32.17 4.22 13.00
C LEU A 187 -32.52 2.88 13.65
N ASN A 188 -32.56 2.87 14.98
CA ASN A 188 -33.19 1.78 15.71
C ASN A 188 -34.69 1.73 15.42
N LYS A 189 -35.23 0.53 15.29
CA LYS A 189 -36.67 0.32 15.10
C LYS A 189 -37.49 0.66 16.35
N THR A 190 -36.87 0.60 17.52
CA THR A 190 -37.51 0.82 18.82
C THR A 190 -37.02 2.12 19.43
N ILE A 191 -37.93 2.97 19.85
CA ILE A 191 -37.60 4.20 20.56
C ILE A 191 -37.30 3.87 22.03
N LYS A 192 -36.13 4.25 22.51
CA LYS A 192 -35.78 4.12 23.94
C LYS A 192 -36.54 5.15 24.74
N LYS A 193 -37.20 4.70 25.82
CA LYS A 193 -38.00 5.60 26.69
C LYS A 193 -37.22 6.79 27.23
N GLU A 194 -35.95 6.58 27.54
CA GLU A 194 -35.05 7.58 28.11
C GLU A 194 -34.73 8.70 27.10
N LEU A 195 -34.70 8.39 25.81
CA LEU A 195 -34.40 9.36 24.75
C LEU A 195 -35.63 10.09 24.20
N GLY A 196 -36.78 9.43 24.19
CA GLY A 196 -38.01 9.97 23.63
C GLY A 196 -38.00 10.15 22.09
N HIS A 197 -36.94 9.73 21.42
CA HIS A 197 -36.74 9.76 19.96
C HIS A 197 -35.97 8.53 19.47
N PRO A 198 -36.00 8.21 18.14
CA PRO A 198 -35.17 7.17 17.57
C PRO A 198 -33.67 7.50 17.74
N ASP A 199 -32.89 6.52 18.15
CA ASP A 199 -31.44 6.61 18.18
C ASP A 199 -30.82 5.86 17.00
N ILE A 200 -29.52 6.09 16.76
CA ILE A 200 -28.76 5.43 15.71
C ILE A 200 -28.33 4.05 16.20
N TYR A 201 -28.58 3.02 15.39
CA TYR A 201 -28.21 1.66 15.69
C TYR A 201 -26.69 1.52 15.86
N ASP A 202 -26.28 0.91 16.96
CA ASP A 202 -24.88 0.63 17.32
C ASP A 202 -23.92 1.80 17.11
N VAL A 203 -24.37 3.04 17.41
CA VAL A 203 -23.64 4.29 17.15
C VAL A 203 -22.21 4.30 17.67
N ARG A 204 -21.92 3.60 18.78
CA ARG A 204 -20.57 3.55 19.37
C ARG A 204 -19.58 2.69 18.57
N ARG A 205 -20.07 1.74 17.76
CA ARG A 205 -19.25 0.74 17.06
C ARG A 205 -19.35 0.78 15.55
N ILE A 206 -20.31 1.55 15.03
CA ILE A 206 -20.50 1.66 13.58
C ILE A 206 -19.20 2.10 12.91
N ASP A 207 -18.80 1.38 11.86
CA ASP A 207 -17.60 1.63 11.09
C ASP A 207 -17.87 2.71 10.03
N THR A 208 -17.91 3.94 10.48
CA THR A 208 -18.25 5.13 9.69
C THR A 208 -17.35 6.31 10.04
N ASP A 209 -17.40 7.38 9.26
CA ASP A 209 -16.68 8.61 9.53
C ASP A 209 -17.61 9.71 10.09
N TYR A 210 -16.98 10.85 10.45
CA TYR A 210 -17.67 11.99 11.03
C TYR A 210 -18.76 12.53 10.10
N ASP A 211 -18.43 12.77 8.83
CA ASP A 211 -19.31 13.45 7.89
C ASP A 211 -20.54 12.59 7.55
N THR A 212 -20.34 11.30 7.36
CA THR A 212 -21.43 10.34 7.13
C THR A 212 -22.37 10.26 8.33
N LEU A 213 -21.82 10.17 9.55
CA LEU A 213 -22.63 10.07 10.76
C LEU A 213 -23.36 11.38 11.08
N ALA A 214 -22.69 12.53 10.96
CA ALA A 214 -23.26 13.83 11.23
C ALA A 214 -24.37 14.19 10.23
N ARG A 215 -24.13 13.93 8.95
CA ARG A 215 -25.12 14.13 7.88
C ARG A 215 -26.35 13.26 8.11
N PHE A 216 -26.16 11.98 8.38
CA PHE A 216 -27.28 11.06 8.66
C PHE A 216 -28.11 11.54 9.86
N ALA A 217 -27.48 11.95 10.95
CA ALA A 217 -28.18 12.45 12.12
C ALA A 217 -29.02 13.72 11.80
N ALA A 218 -28.46 14.65 11.02
CA ALA A 218 -29.14 15.88 10.61
C ALA A 218 -30.33 15.58 9.68
N GLU A 219 -30.15 14.77 8.65
CA GLU A 219 -31.18 14.42 7.66
C GLU A 219 -32.37 13.67 8.28
N ASN A 220 -32.10 12.86 9.31
CA ASN A 220 -33.15 12.09 10.00
C ASN A 220 -33.69 12.79 11.27
N GLY A 221 -33.29 14.03 11.51
CA GLY A 221 -33.76 14.82 12.67
C GLY A 221 -33.43 14.16 14.02
N VAL A 222 -32.29 13.45 14.13
CA VAL A 222 -31.86 12.80 15.37
C VAL A 222 -31.28 13.87 16.30
N PRO A 223 -31.92 14.13 17.46
CA PRO A 223 -31.39 15.11 18.41
C PRO A 223 -30.06 14.62 19.02
N PRO A 224 -29.20 15.54 19.50
CA PRO A 224 -27.99 15.18 20.22
C PRO A 224 -28.28 14.34 21.47
N TYR A 225 -27.52 13.28 21.67
CA TYR A 225 -27.47 12.45 22.89
C TYR A 225 -26.06 11.97 23.17
N ASP A 226 -25.76 11.57 24.40
CA ASP A 226 -24.40 11.33 24.87
C ASP A 226 -23.60 10.40 23.95
N ALA A 227 -24.14 9.24 23.59
CA ALA A 227 -23.40 8.27 22.77
C ALA A 227 -23.13 8.78 21.33
N LEU A 228 -24.03 9.60 20.76
CA LEU A 228 -23.81 10.23 19.46
C LEU A 228 -22.73 11.31 19.55
N ASN A 229 -22.81 12.16 20.56
CA ASN A 229 -21.84 13.23 20.78
C ASN A 229 -20.43 12.69 21.04
N GLU A 230 -20.33 11.66 21.89
CA GLU A 230 -19.07 10.96 22.15
C GLU A 230 -18.47 10.37 20.86
N ARG A 231 -19.31 9.72 20.05
CA ARG A 231 -18.84 9.12 18.78
C ARG A 231 -18.42 10.17 17.76
N LEU A 232 -19.19 11.23 17.60
CA LEU A 232 -18.83 12.35 16.71
C LEU A 232 -17.53 13.02 17.15
N ALA A 233 -17.32 13.21 18.44
CA ALA A 233 -16.07 13.76 18.96
C ALA A 233 -14.86 12.86 18.62
N GLN A 234 -14.98 11.54 18.83
CA GLN A 234 -13.92 10.57 18.48
C GLN A 234 -13.62 10.59 16.96
N LEU A 235 -14.66 10.58 16.12
CA LEU A 235 -14.50 10.58 14.67
C LEU A 235 -13.93 11.90 14.12
N ARG A 236 -14.16 13.01 14.81
CA ARG A 236 -13.57 14.32 14.48
C ARG A 236 -12.09 14.36 14.84
N GLU A 237 -11.69 13.74 15.95
CA GLU A 237 -10.30 13.68 16.39
C GLU A 237 -9.46 12.74 15.50
N VAL A 238 -10.01 11.57 15.17
CA VAL A 238 -9.31 10.55 14.37
C VAL A 238 -10.22 10.05 13.26
N ASP A 239 -9.85 10.39 12.02
CA ASP A 239 -10.50 9.83 10.84
C ASP A 239 -10.13 8.35 10.70
N PRO A 240 -11.10 7.42 10.69
CA PRO A 240 -10.80 5.99 10.56
C PRO A 240 -10.57 5.54 9.12
N PHE A 241 -10.80 6.38 8.09
CA PHE A 241 -10.68 6.02 6.68
C PHE A 241 -9.46 6.62 5.99
N PHE A 242 -9.02 7.82 6.43
CA PHE A 242 -7.88 8.52 5.85
C PHE A 242 -6.96 9.03 6.95
N ARG A 243 -5.69 8.65 6.91
CA ARG A 243 -4.71 9.14 7.88
C ARG A 243 -3.37 9.40 7.23
N ARG A 244 -2.86 10.60 7.40
CA ARG A 244 -1.46 10.97 7.10
C ARG A 244 -0.67 10.91 8.40
N LEU A 245 0.25 9.96 8.50
CA LEU A 245 1.04 9.67 9.70
C LEU A 245 2.49 10.07 9.44
N PRO A 246 2.91 11.28 9.87
CA PRO A 246 4.30 11.70 9.72
C PRO A 246 5.19 10.96 10.72
N LEU A 247 6.29 10.42 10.22
CA LEU A 247 7.33 9.77 11.00
C LEU A 247 8.68 10.43 10.72
N LEU A 248 9.26 11.07 11.74
CA LEU A 248 10.63 11.57 11.66
C LEU A 248 11.61 10.39 11.58
N THR A 249 12.49 10.44 10.60
CA THR A 249 13.40 9.32 10.34
C THR A 249 14.82 9.66 10.81
N PRO A 250 15.38 8.96 11.80
CA PRO A 250 16.77 9.15 12.21
C PRO A 250 17.75 8.77 11.10
N GLN A 251 18.85 9.50 10.96
CA GLN A 251 19.86 9.18 9.95
C GLN A 251 20.47 7.80 10.16
N VAL A 252 20.76 7.45 11.40
CA VAL A 252 21.31 6.13 11.74
C VAL A 252 20.45 4.97 11.25
N SER A 253 19.13 5.12 11.25
CA SER A 253 18.21 4.10 10.73
C SER A 253 18.33 3.95 9.22
N CYS A 254 18.51 5.06 8.50
CA CYS A 254 18.77 5.04 7.06
C CYS A 254 20.10 4.34 6.73
N ASP A 255 21.14 4.63 7.50
CA ASP A 255 22.47 4.07 7.28
C ASP A 255 22.45 2.53 7.51
N ILE A 256 21.80 2.07 8.59
CA ILE A 256 21.61 0.65 8.88
C ILE A 256 20.83 -0.04 7.75
N ALA A 257 19.71 0.54 7.31
CA ALA A 257 18.88 -0.03 6.27
C ALA A 257 19.62 -0.16 4.92
N LEU A 258 20.47 0.83 4.58
CA LEU A 258 21.32 0.78 3.39
C LEU A 258 22.37 -0.33 3.48
N GLU A 259 23.02 -0.50 4.63
CA GLU A 259 24.01 -1.56 4.86
C GLU A 259 23.36 -2.94 4.74
N GLU A 260 22.25 -3.15 5.42
CA GLU A 260 21.50 -4.41 5.35
C GLU A 260 20.98 -4.72 3.94
N ALA A 261 20.50 -3.72 3.21
CA ALA A 261 20.05 -3.91 1.83
C ALA A 261 21.21 -4.31 0.91
N ARG A 262 22.38 -3.69 1.10
CA ARG A 262 23.61 -4.01 0.37
C ARG A 262 24.11 -5.44 0.66
N GLU A 263 24.14 -5.84 1.93
CA GLU A 263 24.49 -7.22 2.31
C GLU A 263 23.55 -8.23 1.64
N THR A 264 22.25 -7.94 1.62
CA THR A 264 21.28 -8.81 0.96
C THR A 264 21.53 -8.88 -0.55
N ALA A 265 21.82 -7.75 -1.20
CA ALA A 265 22.15 -7.72 -2.62
C ALA A 265 23.36 -8.60 -2.96
N LEU A 266 24.42 -8.58 -2.13
CA LEU A 266 25.57 -9.47 -2.29
C LEU A 266 25.19 -10.95 -2.17
N ASN A 267 24.30 -11.30 -1.23
CA ASN A 267 23.80 -12.66 -1.09
C ASN A 267 22.97 -13.10 -2.31
N MET A 268 22.23 -12.18 -2.93
CA MET A 268 21.48 -12.43 -4.17
C MET A 268 22.43 -12.67 -5.34
N ASP A 269 23.49 -11.87 -5.51
CA ASP A 269 24.52 -12.07 -6.53
C ASP A 269 25.17 -13.45 -6.41
N VAL A 270 25.50 -13.87 -5.18
CA VAL A 270 26.04 -15.22 -4.91
C VAL A 270 25.05 -16.31 -5.28
N ALA A 271 23.77 -16.13 -4.93
CA ALA A 271 22.74 -17.12 -5.26
C ALA A 271 22.53 -17.23 -6.79
N GLU A 272 22.51 -16.12 -7.51
CA GLU A 272 22.37 -16.13 -8.97
C GLU A 272 23.59 -16.81 -9.64
N GLY A 273 24.81 -16.50 -9.19
CA GLY A 273 26.02 -17.16 -9.68
C GLY A 273 26.03 -18.68 -9.42
N LEU A 274 25.50 -19.13 -8.28
CA LEU A 274 25.35 -20.56 -8.00
C LEU A 274 24.31 -21.21 -8.91
N LEU A 275 23.23 -20.51 -9.25
CA LEU A 275 22.23 -21.02 -10.20
C LEU A 275 22.86 -21.24 -11.59
N GLU A 276 23.64 -20.27 -12.07
CA GLU A 276 24.35 -20.36 -13.34
C GLU A 276 25.34 -21.57 -13.35
N ALA A 277 25.89 -21.89 -12.19
CA ALA A 277 26.74 -23.08 -12.01
C ALA A 277 25.94 -24.40 -11.87
N GLY A 278 24.63 -24.38 -12.02
CA GLY A 278 23.73 -25.54 -12.02
C GLY A 278 23.22 -25.98 -10.65
N TYR A 279 23.43 -25.18 -9.61
CA TYR A 279 22.84 -25.42 -8.29
C TYR A 279 21.45 -24.79 -8.18
N GLN A 280 20.65 -25.18 -7.15
CA GLN A 280 19.40 -24.57 -6.80
C GLN A 280 19.51 -23.84 -5.44
N PRO A 281 20.02 -22.60 -5.42
CA PRO A 281 20.41 -21.90 -4.19
C PRO A 281 19.26 -21.12 -3.52
N PHE A 282 18.02 -21.27 -3.99
CA PHE A 282 16.87 -20.53 -3.48
C PHE A 282 16.01 -21.40 -2.54
N PRO A 283 16.36 -21.50 -1.24
CA PRO A 283 15.62 -22.31 -0.30
C PRO A 283 14.22 -21.72 -0.02
N ARG A 284 13.32 -22.60 0.41
CA ARG A 284 12.02 -22.20 0.95
C ARG A 284 12.19 -21.71 2.37
N THR A 285 11.60 -20.56 2.68
CA THR A 285 11.50 -20.13 4.08
C THR A 285 10.24 -20.75 4.67
N VAL A 286 10.43 -21.83 5.42
CA VAL A 286 9.33 -22.48 6.15
C VAL A 286 9.15 -21.75 7.47
N LEU A 287 8.30 -20.74 7.47
CA LEU A 287 7.82 -20.13 8.72
C LEU A 287 6.63 -20.96 9.19
N GLY A 288 6.83 -21.77 10.22
CA GLY A 288 5.76 -22.54 10.83
C GLY A 288 4.65 -21.63 11.38
N PRO A 289 3.45 -22.19 11.67
CA PRO A 289 2.30 -21.42 12.19
C PRO A 289 2.61 -20.63 13.46
N ALA A 290 3.59 -21.05 14.24
CA ALA A 290 4.03 -20.38 15.47
C ALA A 290 4.78 -19.06 15.24
N ALA A 291 5.22 -18.77 14.01
CA ALA A 291 5.92 -17.53 13.70
C ALA A 291 5.00 -16.33 13.43
N GLY A 292 3.68 -16.50 13.53
CA GLY A 292 2.69 -15.43 13.32
C GLY A 292 2.65 -14.86 11.89
N VAL A 293 3.45 -15.38 11.00
CA VAL A 293 3.57 -14.88 9.62
C VAL A 293 2.74 -15.77 8.70
N ALA A 294 1.66 -15.24 8.19
CA ALA A 294 0.77 -15.89 7.21
C ALA A 294 1.43 -16.01 5.81
N SER A 295 2.75 -16.26 5.75
CA SER A 295 3.54 -16.08 4.55
C SER A 295 3.19 -17.06 3.42
N CYS A 296 3.00 -18.35 3.72
CA CYS A 296 2.74 -19.35 2.69
C CYS A 296 1.26 -19.39 2.28
N ASN A 297 0.33 -19.11 3.20
CA ASN A 297 -1.10 -19.10 2.87
C ASN A 297 -1.50 -17.95 1.94
N ALA A 298 -0.85 -16.80 2.09
CA ALA A 298 -1.03 -15.64 1.24
C ALA A 298 0.02 -15.52 0.11
N CYS A 299 0.84 -16.56 -0.09
CA CYS A 299 1.87 -16.53 -1.13
C CYS A 299 1.23 -16.79 -2.49
N PRO A 300 1.43 -15.89 -3.48
CA PRO A 300 0.87 -16.10 -4.82
C PRO A 300 1.45 -17.33 -5.54
N PHE A 301 2.59 -17.86 -5.10
CA PHE A 301 3.24 -19.04 -5.69
C PHE A 301 3.04 -20.32 -4.89
N LYS A 302 2.01 -20.38 -4.04
CA LYS A 302 1.77 -21.49 -3.13
C LYS A 302 1.60 -22.81 -3.87
N GLU A 303 0.77 -22.84 -4.88
CA GLU A 303 0.43 -24.03 -5.66
C GLU A 303 1.67 -24.60 -6.38
N LEU A 304 2.44 -23.75 -7.04
CA LEU A 304 3.68 -24.13 -7.70
C LEU A 304 4.72 -24.64 -6.69
N CYS A 305 4.88 -23.91 -5.59
CA CYS A 305 5.83 -24.29 -4.53
C CYS A 305 5.47 -25.61 -3.86
N GLN A 306 4.19 -25.90 -3.67
CA GLN A 306 3.72 -27.17 -3.11
C GLN A 306 3.88 -28.33 -4.11
N ALA A 307 3.55 -28.13 -5.39
CA ALA A 307 3.76 -29.14 -6.42
C ALA A 307 5.21 -29.59 -6.50
N GLU A 308 6.15 -28.62 -6.54
CA GLU A 308 7.58 -28.94 -6.50
C GLU A 308 8.01 -29.67 -5.21
N LEU A 309 7.52 -29.21 -4.04
CA LEU A 309 7.91 -29.79 -2.74
C LEU A 309 7.49 -31.25 -2.61
N PHE A 310 6.33 -31.60 -3.17
CA PHE A 310 5.78 -32.96 -3.14
C PHE A 310 6.20 -33.81 -4.35
N GLY A 311 7.03 -33.30 -5.26
CA GLY A 311 7.46 -33.99 -6.46
C GLY A 311 6.32 -34.28 -7.44
N LEU A 312 5.29 -33.41 -7.46
CA LEU A 312 4.16 -33.50 -8.38
C LEU A 312 4.50 -32.84 -9.71
N ASP A 313 3.73 -33.17 -10.75
CA ASP A 313 3.80 -32.45 -12.02
C ASP A 313 3.40 -30.99 -11.86
N THR A 314 4.29 -30.08 -12.22
CA THR A 314 4.10 -28.65 -12.10
C THR A 314 3.33 -28.02 -13.26
N THR A 315 3.04 -28.77 -14.32
CA THR A 315 2.42 -28.25 -15.56
C THR A 315 1.08 -27.55 -15.27
N SER A 316 0.22 -28.17 -14.47
CA SER A 316 -1.06 -27.59 -14.10
C SER A 316 -0.91 -26.34 -13.20
N ALA A 317 0.05 -26.37 -12.30
CA ALA A 317 0.32 -25.21 -11.44
C ALA A 317 0.89 -24.03 -12.23
N MET A 318 1.71 -24.28 -13.26
CA MET A 318 2.26 -23.25 -14.13
C MET A 318 1.19 -22.50 -14.93
N MET A 319 0.04 -23.09 -15.21
CA MET A 319 -1.07 -22.41 -15.89
C MET A 319 -1.67 -21.24 -15.09
N LEU A 320 -1.40 -21.17 -13.79
CA LEU A 320 -1.83 -20.07 -12.91
C LEU A 320 -0.94 -18.83 -13.03
N TYR A 321 0.12 -18.90 -13.82
CA TYR A 321 1.11 -17.83 -13.95
C TYR A 321 1.32 -17.47 -15.41
N LYS A 322 1.67 -16.23 -15.63
CA LYS A 322 2.13 -15.67 -16.91
C LYS A 322 3.52 -15.08 -16.74
N GLU A 323 4.20 -14.85 -17.83
CA GLU A 323 5.45 -14.09 -17.82
C GLU A 323 5.14 -12.63 -17.46
N ARG A 324 5.91 -12.09 -16.54
CA ARG A 324 5.80 -10.69 -16.11
C ARG A 324 6.30 -9.78 -17.22
N GLU A 325 5.58 -8.71 -17.48
CA GLU A 325 6.07 -7.67 -18.36
C GLU A 325 7.26 -6.94 -17.72
N PRO A 326 8.31 -6.65 -18.50
CA PRO A 326 9.45 -5.89 -18.02
C PRO A 326 9.00 -4.53 -17.51
N LEU A 327 9.39 -4.17 -16.29
CA LEU A 327 9.23 -2.81 -15.80
C LEU A 327 10.37 -1.97 -16.40
N ASP A 328 10.06 -1.19 -17.43
CA ASP A 328 11.00 -0.24 -18.01
C ASP A 328 11.10 0.99 -17.08
N ARG A 329 12.07 0.96 -16.17
CA ARG A 329 12.32 2.05 -15.21
C ARG A 329 13.67 2.67 -15.47
N GLU A 330 13.66 3.94 -15.84
CA GLU A 330 14.87 4.76 -15.84
C GLU A 330 15.19 5.22 -14.42
N TYR A 331 16.36 4.82 -13.92
CA TYR A 331 16.83 5.21 -12.59
C TYR A 331 17.76 6.41 -12.64
N LYS A 332 17.45 7.45 -11.85
CA LYS A 332 18.34 8.59 -11.62
C LYS A 332 19.39 8.20 -10.59
N GLU A 333 20.67 8.21 -10.97
CA GLU A 333 21.77 7.89 -10.05
C GLU A 333 21.91 8.95 -8.96
N VAL A 334 22.01 8.50 -7.71
CA VAL A 334 22.18 9.37 -6.55
C VAL A 334 23.47 9.00 -5.83
N SER A 335 24.38 9.95 -5.75
CA SER A 335 25.63 9.78 -5.01
C SER A 335 25.35 9.97 -3.51
N THR A 336 25.80 9.03 -2.67
CA THR A 336 25.80 9.26 -1.22
C THR A 336 26.65 10.47 -0.89
N LEU A 337 26.08 11.44 -0.20
CA LEU A 337 26.86 12.53 0.41
C LEU A 337 27.81 11.88 1.42
N ALA A 338 29.10 12.05 1.21
CA ALA A 338 30.17 11.55 2.09
C ALA A 338 30.08 12.15 3.50
#